data_e356d13eff7cdf01a4ce491437e1f1fe
#
_entry.id   e356d13eff7cdf01a4ce491437e1f1fe
#
_cell.length_a   1.000
_cell.length_b   1.000
_cell.length_c   1.000
_cell.angle_alpha   90.00
_cell.angle_beta   90.00
_cell.angle_gamma   90.00
#
_symmetry.space_group_name_H-M   'P 1'
#
loop_
_entity.id
_entity.type
_entity.pdbx_description
1 polymer ?
#
loop_
_entity_poly.entity_id
_entity_poly.type
_entity_poly.pdbx_seq_one_letter_code
_entity_poly.pdbx_strand_id
1 'polypeptide(L)'
;MAKRRILLDQDLNNFDLIVALKTMQGRPSPQSQGDFINHMIHSRFLTPAVLDPEPEQSEKGELILSPGTKILFRAVSNAEKKAFLIAFTDAKEAEKNRMEKEGEITHTVVTTYLDFCNIILNEHSPYSGFVINPFSENVIVTREIMQDINRNIKVRQVPLNNGKKTAPGDGN
;
A
#
# COMPACT_ATOMS: atom_id res chain seq x y z
N MET A 1 -13.48 -4.56 -24.72
CA MET A 1 -12.60 -3.65 -23.96
C MET A 1 -12.91 -3.81 -22.48
N ALA A 2 -11.92 -4.17 -21.68
CA ALA A 2 -12.06 -4.18 -20.24
C ALA A 2 -12.36 -2.75 -19.75
N LYS A 3 -13.47 -2.57 -19.07
CA LYS A 3 -13.80 -1.28 -18.46
C LYS A 3 -13.02 -1.15 -17.15
N ARG A 4 -12.06 -0.28 -17.14
CA ARG A 4 -11.34 0.06 -15.92
C ARG A 4 -12.23 0.91 -15.04
N ARG A 5 -12.58 0.40 -13.88
CA ARG A 5 -13.29 1.16 -12.85
C ARG A 5 -12.35 1.46 -11.72
N ILE A 6 -12.22 2.70 -11.37
CA ILE A 6 -11.37 3.16 -10.29
C ILE A 6 -12.28 3.44 -9.10
N LEU A 7 -12.06 2.72 -8.00
CA LEU A 7 -12.61 3.09 -6.70
C LEU A 7 -11.78 4.25 -6.17
N LEU A 8 -12.00 5.42 -6.73
CA LEU A 8 -11.26 6.61 -6.37
C LEU A 8 -11.90 7.29 -5.17
N ASP A 9 -11.10 7.40 -4.15
CA ASP A 9 -11.08 8.63 -3.40
C ASP A 9 -10.37 9.67 -4.30
N GLN A 10 -11.14 10.58 -4.90
CA GLN A 10 -10.60 11.60 -5.81
C GLN A 10 -9.61 12.54 -5.12
N ASP A 11 -9.61 12.53 -3.79
CA ASP A 11 -8.78 13.37 -2.93
C ASP A 11 -7.46 12.69 -2.51
N LEU A 12 -7.05 11.60 -3.19
CA LEU A 12 -5.80 10.93 -2.88
C LEU A 12 -4.61 11.83 -3.24
N ASN A 13 -4.06 12.48 -2.23
CA ASN A 13 -2.95 13.38 -2.37
C ASN A 13 -1.73 12.82 -1.64
N ASN A 14 -0.76 12.34 -2.39
CA ASN A 14 0.51 11.80 -1.89
C ASN A 14 1.70 12.70 -2.25
N PHE A 15 1.49 13.99 -2.37
CA PHE A 15 2.54 14.93 -2.75
C PHE A 15 3.76 14.81 -1.83
N ASP A 16 3.54 14.83 -0.52
CA ASP A 16 4.64 14.75 0.47
C ASP A 16 5.37 13.40 0.39
N LEU A 17 4.65 12.32 0.18
CA LEU A 17 5.25 11.01 -0.05
C LEU A 17 6.12 11.00 -1.30
N ILE A 18 5.65 11.56 -2.39
CA ILE A 18 6.38 11.60 -3.67
C ILE A 18 7.66 12.45 -3.52
N VAL A 19 7.58 13.58 -2.83
CA VAL A 19 8.74 14.42 -2.54
C VAL A 19 9.76 13.66 -1.69
N ALA A 20 9.31 13.01 -0.62
CA ALA A 20 10.18 12.21 0.26
C ALA A 20 10.84 11.05 -0.48
N LEU A 21 10.09 10.37 -1.34
CA LEU A 21 10.58 9.27 -2.17
C LEU A 21 11.67 9.74 -3.15
N LYS A 22 11.43 10.81 -3.87
CA LYS A 22 12.40 11.38 -4.81
C LYS A 22 13.65 11.91 -4.10
N THR A 23 13.48 12.50 -2.94
CA THR A 23 14.60 12.95 -2.10
C THR A 23 15.45 11.77 -1.65
N MET A 24 14.83 10.71 -1.20
CA MET A 24 15.54 9.47 -0.82
C MET A 24 16.30 8.86 -2.00
N GLN A 25 15.70 8.83 -3.18
CA GLN A 25 16.37 8.29 -4.37
C GLN A 25 17.52 9.18 -4.85
N GLY A 26 17.35 10.49 -4.80
CA GLY A 26 18.36 11.45 -5.26
C GLY A 26 19.49 11.69 -4.27
N ARG A 27 19.18 11.64 -2.97
CA ARG A 27 20.14 11.87 -1.87
C ARG A 27 19.89 10.91 -0.72
N PRO A 28 20.28 9.62 -0.87
CA PRO A 28 20.09 8.63 0.18
C PRO A 28 20.82 9.02 1.47
N SER A 29 20.09 9.01 2.57
CA SER A 29 20.61 9.24 3.91
C SER A 29 19.68 8.59 4.93
N PRO A 30 20.12 8.34 6.17
CA PRO A 30 19.23 7.86 7.21
C PRO A 30 18.01 8.75 7.43
N GLN A 31 18.17 10.06 7.31
CA GLN A 31 17.07 11.01 7.44
C GLN A 31 16.09 10.91 6.26
N SER A 32 16.58 10.92 5.02
CA SER A 32 15.70 10.82 3.85
C SER A 32 14.95 9.49 3.79
N GLN A 33 15.57 8.40 4.23
CA GLN A 33 14.93 7.10 4.37
C GLN A 33 13.86 7.11 5.46
N GLY A 34 14.15 7.72 6.60
CA GLY A 34 13.18 7.88 7.69
C GLY A 34 11.98 8.72 7.30
N ASP A 35 12.19 9.82 6.61
CA ASP A 35 11.11 10.69 6.12
C ASP A 35 10.22 9.94 5.12
N PHE A 36 10.82 9.21 4.18
CA PHE A 36 10.08 8.38 3.24
C PHE A 36 9.24 7.32 3.95
N ILE A 37 9.82 6.59 4.89
CA ILE A 37 9.11 5.55 5.66
C ILE A 37 7.95 6.17 6.43
N ASN A 38 8.16 7.31 7.09
CA ASN A 38 7.12 7.99 7.86
C ASN A 38 5.93 8.40 6.98
N HIS A 39 6.18 8.96 5.80
CA HIS A 39 5.11 9.29 4.86
C HIS A 39 4.43 8.03 4.30
N MET A 40 5.20 7.01 3.97
CA MET A 40 4.69 5.77 3.40
C MET A 40 3.69 5.07 4.34
N ILE A 41 4.02 4.94 5.62
CA ILE A 41 3.16 4.23 6.58
C ILE A 41 1.86 4.98 6.89
N HIS A 42 1.78 6.27 6.60
CA HIS A 42 0.58 7.10 6.81
C HIS A 42 -0.17 7.42 5.52
N SER A 43 0.30 6.92 4.38
CA SER A 43 -0.31 7.21 3.08
C SER A 43 -1.34 6.16 2.69
N ARG A 44 -2.20 6.54 1.76
CA ARG A 44 -3.11 5.63 1.05
C ARG A 44 -2.59 5.43 -0.36
N PHE A 45 -2.82 4.25 -0.90
CA PHE A 45 -2.36 3.85 -2.22
C PHE A 45 -3.53 3.31 -3.03
N LEU A 46 -3.33 3.23 -4.34
CA LEU A 46 -4.23 2.57 -5.27
C LEU A 46 -3.61 1.24 -5.69
N THR A 47 -4.30 0.14 -5.43
CA THR A 47 -3.83 -1.21 -5.77
C THR A 47 -4.78 -1.84 -6.76
N PRO A 48 -4.29 -2.29 -7.92
CA PRO A 48 -5.15 -2.93 -8.92
C PRO A 48 -5.61 -4.32 -8.44
N ALA A 49 -6.89 -4.61 -8.63
CA ALA A 49 -7.50 -5.86 -8.22
C ALA A 49 -8.65 -6.26 -9.15
N VAL A 50 -8.89 -7.56 -9.22
CA VAL A 50 -10.11 -8.13 -9.80
C VAL A 50 -11.05 -8.48 -8.67
N LEU A 51 -12.31 -8.09 -8.81
CA LEU A 51 -13.36 -8.38 -7.83
C LEU A 51 -14.25 -9.52 -8.36
N ASP A 52 -14.44 -10.54 -7.57
CA ASP A 52 -15.24 -11.72 -7.93
C ASP A 52 -16.27 -12.04 -6.83
N PRO A 53 -17.59 -11.93 -7.10
CA PRO A 53 -18.17 -11.48 -8.38
C PRO A 53 -17.96 -10.00 -8.67
N GLU A 54 -18.09 -9.65 -9.95
CA GLU A 54 -18.01 -8.26 -10.38
C GLU A 54 -19.08 -7.43 -9.64
N PRO A 55 -18.72 -6.32 -9.01
CA PRO A 55 -19.65 -5.53 -8.22
C PRO A 55 -20.67 -4.81 -9.09
N GLU A 56 -21.86 -4.62 -8.56
CA GLU A 56 -22.87 -3.78 -9.16
C GLU A 56 -22.54 -2.30 -8.96
N GLN A 57 -22.95 -1.48 -9.90
CA GLN A 57 -22.78 -0.04 -9.79
C GLN A 57 -24.10 0.61 -9.38
N SER A 58 -24.07 1.41 -8.32
CA SER A 58 -25.22 2.22 -7.92
C SER A 58 -25.54 3.32 -8.95
N GLU A 59 -26.71 3.92 -8.86
CA GLU A 59 -27.07 5.07 -9.71
C GLU A 59 -26.10 6.26 -9.55
N LYS A 60 -25.43 6.36 -8.41
CA LYS A 60 -24.43 7.39 -8.14
C LYS A 60 -23.02 7.02 -8.61
N GLY A 61 -22.85 5.86 -9.24
CA GLY A 61 -21.55 5.38 -9.71
C GLY A 61 -20.69 4.70 -8.66
N GLU A 62 -21.19 4.51 -7.45
CA GLU A 62 -20.49 3.78 -6.39
C GLU A 62 -20.56 2.27 -6.62
N LEU A 63 -19.49 1.55 -6.32
CA LEU A 63 -19.49 0.09 -6.41
C LEU A 63 -20.09 -0.53 -5.16
N ILE A 64 -21.03 -1.45 -5.38
CA ILE A 64 -21.67 -2.23 -4.32
C ILE A 64 -21.06 -3.63 -4.33
N LEU A 65 -20.33 -3.96 -3.24
CA LEU A 65 -19.76 -5.28 -3.08
C LEU A 65 -20.80 -6.23 -2.48
N SER A 66 -20.97 -7.37 -3.10
CA SER A 66 -21.78 -8.45 -2.53
C SER A 66 -21.06 -9.09 -1.34
N PRO A 67 -21.80 -9.61 -0.33
CA PRO A 67 -21.17 -10.39 0.73
C PRO A 67 -20.38 -11.56 0.15
N GLY A 68 -19.15 -11.76 0.64
CA GLY A 68 -18.27 -12.82 0.16
C GLY A 68 -17.52 -12.49 -1.14
N THR A 69 -17.56 -11.27 -1.63
CA THR A 69 -16.73 -10.84 -2.76
C THR A 69 -15.25 -11.09 -2.48
N LYS A 70 -14.60 -11.80 -3.40
CA LYS A 70 -13.16 -12.04 -3.35
C LYS A 70 -12.42 -10.90 -4.03
N ILE A 71 -11.37 -10.42 -3.40
CA ILE A 71 -10.47 -9.40 -3.94
C ILE A 71 -9.19 -10.09 -4.38
N LEU A 72 -8.93 -10.12 -5.68
CA LEU A 72 -7.75 -10.73 -6.27
C LEU A 72 -6.79 -9.62 -6.68
N PHE A 73 -5.83 -9.31 -5.82
CA PHE A 73 -4.85 -8.27 -6.09
C PHE A 73 -3.92 -8.64 -7.24
N ARG A 74 -3.67 -7.67 -8.09
CA ARG A 74 -2.67 -7.79 -9.15
C ARG A 74 -1.28 -7.57 -8.55
N ALA A 75 -0.33 -8.37 -9.04
CA ALA A 75 1.06 -8.31 -8.62
C ALA A 75 1.98 -8.26 -9.83
N VAL A 76 3.18 -7.74 -9.64
CA VAL A 76 4.28 -7.83 -10.60
C VAL A 76 5.30 -8.82 -10.09
N SER A 77 5.97 -9.51 -11.01
CA SER A 77 7.04 -10.45 -10.67
C SER A 77 8.39 -9.92 -11.14
N ASN A 78 9.41 -10.15 -10.31
CA ASN A 78 10.79 -9.85 -10.71
C ASN A 78 11.44 -11.03 -11.48
N ALA A 79 12.71 -10.88 -11.85
CA ALA A 79 13.47 -11.91 -12.57
C ALA A 79 13.59 -13.23 -11.78
N GLU A 80 13.54 -13.17 -10.45
CA GLU A 80 13.56 -14.34 -9.57
C GLU A 80 12.18 -14.98 -9.36
N LYS A 81 11.17 -14.54 -10.09
CA LYS A 81 9.76 -14.96 -9.98
C LYS A 81 9.13 -14.66 -8.61
N LYS A 82 9.66 -13.71 -7.88
CA LYS A 82 9.04 -13.21 -6.64
C LYS A 82 7.94 -12.22 -6.99
N ALA A 83 6.79 -12.36 -6.35
CA ALA A 83 5.61 -11.52 -6.59
C ALA A 83 5.55 -10.36 -5.61
N PHE A 84 5.23 -9.18 -6.11
CA PHE A 84 5.06 -7.96 -5.32
C PHE A 84 3.72 -7.32 -5.63
N LEU A 85 2.98 -6.94 -4.57
CA LEU A 85 1.77 -6.15 -4.73
C LEU A 85 2.13 -4.75 -5.25
N ILE A 86 1.18 -4.11 -5.92
CA ILE A 86 1.39 -2.81 -6.54
C ILE A 86 0.76 -1.72 -5.68
N ALA A 87 1.50 -0.66 -5.42
CA ALA A 87 1.05 0.53 -4.71
C ALA A 87 1.23 1.76 -5.59
N PHE A 88 0.17 2.21 -6.27
CA PHE A 88 0.22 3.47 -7.00
C PHE A 88 -0.04 4.65 -6.06
N THR A 89 0.73 5.71 -6.18
CA THR A 89 0.57 6.92 -5.35
C THR A 89 -0.60 7.78 -5.79
N ASP A 90 -1.01 7.67 -7.04
CA ASP A 90 -2.08 8.47 -7.63
C ASP A 90 -2.67 7.82 -8.88
N ALA A 91 -3.73 8.43 -9.39
CA ALA A 91 -4.44 7.93 -10.57
C ALA A 91 -3.58 7.94 -11.84
N LYS A 92 -2.69 8.90 -11.99
CA LYS A 92 -1.80 8.97 -13.16
C LYS A 92 -0.85 7.79 -13.21
N GLU A 93 -0.31 7.40 -12.07
CA GLU A 93 0.53 6.20 -11.97
C GLU A 93 -0.29 4.94 -12.26
N ALA A 94 -1.51 4.87 -11.74
CA ALA A 94 -2.41 3.74 -12.00
C ALA A 94 -2.77 3.59 -13.48
N GLU A 95 -2.91 4.68 -14.21
CA GLU A 95 -3.19 4.67 -15.66
C GLU A 95 -2.06 4.06 -16.49
N LYS A 96 -0.85 4.02 -15.98
CA LYS A 96 0.30 3.38 -16.63
C LYS A 96 0.20 1.85 -16.61
N ASN A 97 -0.67 1.29 -15.80
CA ASN A 97 -0.86 -0.16 -15.71
C ASN A 97 -1.51 -0.70 -16.99
N ARG A 98 -0.76 -1.50 -17.73
CA ARG A 98 -1.19 -2.13 -18.98
C ARG A 98 -1.24 -3.65 -18.87
N MET A 99 -1.34 -4.17 -17.65
CA MET A 99 -1.33 -5.60 -17.36
C MET A 99 -2.72 -6.24 -17.46
N GLU A 100 -3.70 -5.52 -17.99
CA GLU A 100 -5.06 -6.03 -18.15
C GLU A 100 -5.11 -7.12 -19.22
N LYS A 101 -5.74 -8.24 -18.88
CA LYS A 101 -6.07 -9.29 -19.83
C LYS A 101 -7.35 -8.93 -20.56
N GLU A 102 -7.44 -9.34 -21.83
CA GLU A 102 -8.64 -9.13 -22.62
C GLU A 102 -9.87 -9.74 -21.93
N GLY A 103 -10.92 -8.94 -21.80
CA GLY A 103 -12.17 -9.36 -21.15
C GLY A 103 -12.18 -9.29 -19.63
N GLU A 104 -11.08 -8.91 -18.99
CA GLU A 104 -11.01 -8.77 -17.54
C GLU A 104 -11.24 -7.32 -17.10
N ILE A 105 -12.04 -7.14 -16.07
CA ILE A 105 -12.27 -5.82 -15.47
C ILE A 105 -11.38 -5.68 -14.26
N THR A 106 -10.44 -4.74 -14.31
CA THR A 106 -9.56 -4.41 -13.20
C THR A 106 -10.07 -3.15 -12.50
N HIS A 107 -10.23 -3.27 -11.19
CA HIS A 107 -10.57 -2.16 -10.30
C HIS A 107 -9.31 -1.67 -9.59
N THR A 108 -9.38 -0.47 -9.06
CA THR A 108 -8.32 0.06 -8.21
C THR A 108 -8.88 0.24 -6.81
N VAL A 109 -8.32 -0.49 -5.87
CA VAL A 109 -8.76 -0.50 -4.47
C VAL A 109 -7.83 0.40 -3.66
N VAL A 110 -8.39 1.23 -2.79
CA VAL A 110 -7.59 2.03 -1.85
C VAL A 110 -7.02 1.11 -0.77
N THR A 111 -5.70 1.14 -0.62
CA THR A 111 -4.95 0.35 0.36
C THR A 111 -4.07 1.24 1.21
N THR A 112 -3.68 0.72 2.37
CA THR A 112 -2.74 1.37 3.29
C THR A 112 -1.55 0.45 3.55
N TYR A 113 -0.51 0.99 4.16
CA TYR A 113 0.62 0.18 4.62
C TYR A 113 0.16 -0.98 5.54
N LEU A 114 -0.82 -0.72 6.41
CA LEU A 114 -1.37 -1.76 7.29
C LEU A 114 -2.04 -2.88 6.50
N ASP A 115 -2.76 -2.56 5.44
CA ASP A 115 -3.35 -3.56 4.55
C ASP A 115 -2.26 -4.44 3.91
N PHE A 116 -1.18 -3.83 3.44
CA PHE A 116 -0.03 -4.58 2.91
C PHE A 116 0.59 -5.47 3.98
N CYS A 117 0.73 -4.99 5.21
CA CYS A 117 1.22 -5.83 6.31
C CYS A 117 0.33 -7.05 6.53
N ASN A 118 -0.97 -6.87 6.55
CA ASN A 118 -1.93 -7.97 6.76
C ASN A 118 -1.90 -9.00 5.62
N ILE A 119 -1.70 -8.56 4.39
CA ILE A 119 -1.67 -9.43 3.22
C ILE A 119 -0.32 -10.11 3.06
N ILE A 120 0.78 -9.37 3.23
CA ILE A 120 2.14 -9.82 2.88
C ILE A 120 2.81 -10.56 4.04
N LEU A 121 2.66 -10.08 5.28
CA LEU A 121 3.37 -10.64 6.44
C LEU A 121 2.70 -11.87 7.04
N ASN A 122 1.66 -12.34 6.43
CA ASN A 122 1.02 -13.57 6.85
C ASN A 122 1.86 -14.78 6.39
N GLU A 123 1.84 -15.84 7.20
CA GLU A 123 2.69 -17.02 7.05
C GLU A 123 2.52 -17.74 5.69
N HIS A 124 1.33 -17.68 5.12
CA HIS A 124 1.00 -18.35 3.86
C HIS A 124 0.96 -17.41 2.66
N SER A 125 1.40 -16.18 2.82
CA SER A 125 1.36 -15.18 1.73
C SER A 125 2.34 -15.53 0.62
N PRO A 126 1.89 -15.51 -0.65
CA PRO A 126 2.78 -15.71 -1.79
C PRO A 126 3.59 -14.46 -2.16
N TYR A 127 3.32 -13.33 -1.50
CA TYR A 127 3.94 -12.05 -1.85
C TYR A 127 5.23 -11.82 -1.06
N SER A 128 6.25 -11.31 -1.77
CA SER A 128 7.56 -10.99 -1.19
C SER A 128 7.68 -9.53 -0.73
N GLY A 129 6.66 -8.73 -0.98
CA GLY A 129 6.60 -7.33 -0.62
C GLY A 129 5.62 -6.58 -1.51
N PHE A 130 5.79 -5.27 -1.58
CA PHE A 130 5.05 -4.43 -2.51
C PHE A 130 5.99 -3.44 -3.21
N VAL A 131 5.55 -2.90 -4.33
CA VAL A 131 6.33 -1.94 -5.11
C VAL A 131 5.51 -0.67 -5.31
N ILE A 132 6.13 0.47 -5.02
CA ILE A 132 5.53 1.79 -5.23
C ILE A 132 5.88 2.27 -6.63
N ASN A 133 4.86 2.62 -7.40
CA ASN A 133 4.97 3.14 -8.76
C ASN A 133 5.92 2.33 -9.65
N PRO A 134 5.60 1.06 -9.95
CA PRO A 134 6.52 0.15 -10.67
C PRO A 134 6.90 0.64 -12.06
N PHE A 135 6.13 1.54 -12.66
CA PHE A 135 6.39 2.08 -13.99
C PHE A 135 7.07 3.46 -13.96
N SER A 136 7.45 3.94 -12.80
CA SER A 136 8.11 5.24 -12.58
C SER A 136 9.24 5.11 -11.57
N GLU A 137 9.04 5.49 -10.32
CA GLU A 137 10.08 5.46 -9.28
C GLU A 137 10.51 4.04 -8.92
N ASN A 138 9.63 3.07 -9.03
CA ASN A 138 9.90 1.65 -8.85
C ASN A 138 10.59 1.32 -7.52
N VAL A 139 10.01 1.75 -6.42
CA VAL A 139 10.55 1.50 -5.09
C VAL A 139 9.99 0.20 -4.52
N ILE A 140 10.86 -0.77 -4.30
CA ILE A 140 10.50 -2.08 -3.78
C ILE A 140 10.64 -2.07 -2.25
N VAL A 141 9.55 -2.43 -1.55
CA VAL A 141 9.53 -2.63 -0.11
C VAL A 141 9.35 -4.12 0.15
N THR A 142 10.43 -4.78 0.54
CA THR A 142 10.42 -6.22 0.77
C THR A 142 9.77 -6.58 2.10
N ARG A 143 9.41 -7.85 2.26
CA ARG A 143 8.90 -8.40 3.52
C ARG A 143 9.85 -8.11 4.69
N GLU A 144 11.14 -8.27 4.48
CA GLU A 144 12.18 -8.03 5.50
C GLU A 144 12.21 -6.56 5.92
N ILE A 145 12.13 -5.63 4.96
CA ILE A 145 12.03 -4.20 5.23
C ILE A 145 10.77 -3.87 6.04
N MET A 146 9.64 -4.45 5.67
CA MET A 146 8.38 -4.26 6.41
C MET A 146 8.49 -4.75 7.86
N GLN A 147 9.11 -5.89 8.06
CA GLN A 147 9.35 -6.43 9.40
C GLN A 147 10.26 -5.52 10.23
N ASP A 148 11.30 -4.97 9.64
CA ASP A 148 12.19 -4.02 10.30
C ASP A 148 11.49 -2.72 10.66
N ILE A 149 10.69 -2.18 9.76
CA ILE A 149 9.86 -1.00 10.02
C ILE A 149 8.94 -1.25 11.20
N ASN A 150 8.24 -2.37 11.22
CA ASN A 150 7.27 -2.70 12.26
C ASN A 150 7.94 -2.89 13.63
N ARG A 151 9.11 -3.49 13.67
CA ARG A 151 9.89 -3.61 14.92
C ARG A 151 10.30 -2.25 15.46
N ASN A 152 10.78 -1.36 14.62
CA ASN A 152 11.20 -0.02 15.02
C ASN A 152 10.03 0.83 15.53
N ILE A 153 8.87 0.73 14.92
CA ILE A 153 7.66 1.42 15.38
C ILE A 153 7.26 0.93 16.78
N LYS A 154 7.25 -0.37 17.01
CA LYS A 154 6.91 -0.97 18.31
C LYS A 154 7.89 -0.54 19.40
N VAL A 155 9.17 -0.53 19.11
CA VAL A 155 10.22 -0.11 20.07
C VAL A 155 10.03 1.36 20.46
N ARG A 156 9.65 2.22 19.53
CA ARG A 156 9.40 3.64 19.83
C ARG A 156 8.12 3.86 20.65
N GLN A 157 7.10 3.04 20.45
CA GLN A 157 5.82 3.18 21.16
C GLN A 157 5.86 2.66 22.60
N VAL A 158 6.57 1.58 22.86
CA VAL A 158 6.65 0.97 24.19
C VAL A 158 7.23 1.90 25.25
N PRO A 159 8.34 2.62 25.06
CA PRO A 159 8.85 3.56 26.05
C PRO A 159 7.89 4.72 26.37
N LEU A 160 7.19 5.24 25.35
CA LEU A 160 6.22 6.32 25.52
C LEU A 160 5.00 5.88 26.34
N ASN A 161 4.52 4.67 26.13
CA ASN A 161 3.40 4.11 26.86
C ASN A 161 3.78 3.78 28.32
N ASN A 162 4.97 3.28 28.55
CA ASN A 162 5.47 3.00 29.88
C ASN A 162 5.65 4.28 30.71
N GLY A 163 6.11 5.35 30.11
CA GLY A 163 6.20 6.65 30.76
C GLY A 163 4.85 7.22 31.23
N LYS A 164 3.79 6.96 30.47
CA LYS A 164 2.43 7.34 30.83
C LYS A 164 1.84 6.50 31.96
N LYS A 165 2.24 5.23 32.07
CA LYS A 165 1.72 4.32 33.09
C LYS A 165 2.36 4.52 34.46
N THR A 166 3.52 5.10 34.52
CA THR A 166 4.24 5.34 35.77
C THR A 166 3.89 6.67 36.43
N ALA A 167 3.23 7.55 35.71
CA ALA A 167 2.88 8.87 36.20
C ALA A 167 1.77 8.91 37.29
N PRO A 168 0.79 8.03 37.37
CA PRO A 168 -0.22 8.09 38.44
C PRO A 168 0.09 7.01 39.46
N GLY A 169 0.88 7.23 40.40
CA GLY A 169 1.06 6.20 41.41
C GLY A 169 1.33 6.66 42.78
N ASP A 170 1.68 7.84 42.93
CA ASP A 170 2.24 8.27 44.17
C ASP A 170 1.43 9.36 44.84
N GLY A 171 0.16 9.10 44.94
CA GLY A 171 -0.63 9.80 45.90
C GLY A 171 -0.36 9.24 47.28
N ASN A 172 0.59 9.82 47.98
CA ASN A 172 0.62 9.74 49.40
C ASN A 172 1.49 10.77 50.01
#